data_4e4866736a1f1cf1f916fd04ece239ed
#
_entry.id   4e4866736a1f1cf1f916fd04ece239ed
#
_cell.length_a   1.000
_cell.length_b   1.000
_cell.length_c   1.000
_cell.angle_alpha   90.00
_cell.angle_beta   90.00
_cell.angle_gamma   90.00
#
_symmetry.space_group_name_H-M   'P 1'
#
loop_
_entity.id
_entity.type
_entity.pdbx_description
1 polymer ?
#
loop_
_entity_poly.entity_id
_entity_poly.type
_entity_poly.pdbx_seq_one_letter_code
_entity_poly.pdbx_strand_id
1 'polypeptide(L)'
;MSDRRLEHFRSLQALARTGLNFCKDEYDRERYVAIERIASELLAAGVGADPAELRAEWSREGGYVTPKVEVRGAAFRPADGKVLMVRETVDGLWTLPGGWADVNDSPSGAVRKEIEQESGFRVRVIKLAALYDRNAHGHTPSVHHGWKAFFLCEIEGGEARGSYETDGVEFFDPDELPPMSLGRCTPQQVLRMRQHFLRPEMPTDFD
;
A
#
# COMPACT_ATOMS: atom_id res chain seq x y z
N MET A 1 -10.17 11.75 9.46
CA MET A 1 -11.42 11.73 8.65
C MET A 1 -11.02 11.72 7.19
N SER A 2 -11.40 10.67 6.45
CA SER A 2 -11.17 10.58 5.01
C SER A 2 -11.84 11.76 4.30
N ASP A 3 -11.17 12.34 3.32
CA ASP A 3 -11.78 13.41 2.53
C ASP A 3 -12.78 12.78 1.54
N ARG A 4 -14.07 12.81 1.88
CA ARG A 4 -15.16 12.28 1.03
C ARG A 4 -15.11 12.79 -0.42
N ARG A 5 -14.53 13.96 -0.65
CA ARG A 5 -14.37 14.51 -2.01
C ARG A 5 -13.41 13.66 -2.84
N LEU A 6 -12.29 13.25 -2.25
CA LEU A 6 -11.34 12.36 -2.94
C LEU A 6 -11.96 10.99 -3.25
N GLU A 7 -12.78 10.44 -2.34
CA GLU A 7 -13.53 9.20 -2.59
C GLU A 7 -14.48 9.36 -3.80
N HIS A 8 -15.24 10.46 -3.85
CA HIS A 8 -16.12 10.73 -4.97
C HIS A 8 -15.35 10.92 -6.29
N PHE A 9 -14.21 11.61 -6.26
CA PHE A 9 -13.41 11.83 -7.47
C PHE A 9 -12.81 10.51 -7.99
N ARG A 10 -12.31 9.63 -7.11
CA ARG A 10 -11.86 8.28 -7.50
C ARG A 10 -13.01 7.45 -8.06
N SER A 11 -14.20 7.54 -7.46
CA SER A 11 -15.39 6.83 -7.97
C SER A 11 -15.76 7.31 -9.37
N LEU A 12 -15.77 8.62 -9.60
CA LEU A 12 -16.03 9.19 -10.93
C LEU A 12 -14.98 8.73 -11.95
N GLN A 13 -13.71 8.74 -11.60
CA GLN A 13 -12.62 8.26 -12.44
C GLN A 13 -12.79 6.77 -12.78
N ALA A 14 -13.06 5.92 -11.78
CA ALA A 14 -13.25 4.49 -11.98
C ALA A 14 -14.47 4.18 -12.87
N LEU A 15 -15.58 4.88 -12.66
CA LEU A 15 -16.78 4.77 -13.49
C LEU A 15 -16.53 5.18 -14.94
N ALA A 16 -15.84 6.32 -15.15
CA ALA A 16 -15.51 6.80 -16.49
C ALA A 16 -14.61 5.82 -17.24
N ARG A 17 -13.56 5.32 -16.62
CA ARG A 17 -12.63 4.36 -17.24
C ARG A 17 -13.27 3.02 -17.51
N THR A 18 -14.06 2.50 -16.58
CA THR A 18 -14.84 1.27 -16.81
C THR A 18 -15.81 1.49 -17.98
N GLY A 19 -16.48 2.66 -18.03
CA GLY A 19 -17.35 3.01 -19.13
C GLY A 19 -16.61 3.05 -20.49
N LEU A 20 -15.46 3.73 -20.55
CA LEU A 20 -14.60 3.80 -21.75
C LEU A 20 -14.19 2.41 -22.28
N ASN A 21 -13.97 1.47 -21.37
CA ASN A 21 -13.52 0.15 -21.72
C ASN A 21 -14.65 -0.75 -22.30
N PHE A 22 -15.90 -0.50 -21.91
CA PHE A 22 -17.04 -1.31 -22.29
C PHE A 22 -18.07 -0.62 -23.16
N CYS A 23 -18.04 0.71 -23.33
CA CYS A 23 -19.00 1.43 -24.18
C CYS A 23 -18.84 1.01 -25.66
N LYS A 24 -19.97 0.95 -26.35
CA LYS A 24 -20.04 0.65 -27.79
C LYS A 24 -20.50 1.83 -28.63
N ASP A 25 -21.03 2.84 -27.98
CA ASP A 25 -21.58 4.07 -28.58
C ASP A 25 -20.57 5.20 -28.49
N GLU A 26 -20.38 5.96 -29.57
CA GLU A 26 -19.39 7.03 -29.64
C GLU A 26 -19.80 8.24 -28.77
N TYR A 27 -21.10 8.53 -28.65
CA TYR A 27 -21.59 9.61 -27.78
C TYR A 27 -21.34 9.28 -26.31
N ASP A 28 -21.49 8.03 -25.90
CA ASP A 28 -21.15 7.60 -24.55
C ASP A 28 -19.64 7.65 -24.32
N ARG A 29 -18.84 7.29 -25.32
CA ARG A 29 -17.40 7.41 -25.27
C ARG A 29 -16.95 8.85 -25.01
N GLU A 30 -17.49 9.82 -25.75
CA GLU A 30 -17.21 11.25 -25.55
C GLU A 30 -17.58 11.71 -24.14
N ARG A 31 -18.72 11.26 -23.61
CA ARG A 31 -19.16 11.57 -22.23
C ARG A 31 -18.17 11.00 -21.20
N TYR A 32 -17.75 9.74 -21.33
CA TYR A 32 -16.80 9.15 -20.42
C TYR A 32 -15.42 9.80 -20.47
N VAL A 33 -14.94 10.21 -21.65
CA VAL A 33 -13.71 11.01 -21.81
C VAL A 33 -13.83 12.34 -21.04
N ALA A 34 -14.97 13.02 -21.16
CA ALA A 34 -15.20 14.27 -20.45
C ALA A 34 -15.23 14.06 -18.93
N ILE A 35 -15.89 13.01 -18.44
CA ILE A 35 -15.95 12.68 -17.00
C ILE A 35 -14.55 12.32 -16.49
N GLU A 36 -13.76 11.51 -17.22
CA GLU A 36 -12.39 11.14 -16.83
C GLU A 36 -11.50 12.39 -16.72
N ARG A 37 -11.59 13.32 -17.67
CA ARG A 37 -10.85 14.59 -17.62
C ARG A 37 -11.21 15.39 -16.37
N ILE A 38 -12.49 15.59 -16.11
CA ILE A 38 -12.95 16.35 -14.93
C ILE A 38 -12.49 15.65 -13.63
N ALA A 39 -12.65 14.33 -13.54
CA ALA A 39 -12.24 13.56 -12.38
C ALA A 39 -10.72 13.65 -12.13
N SER A 40 -9.90 13.62 -13.20
CA SER A 40 -8.46 13.76 -13.08
C SER A 40 -8.04 15.15 -12.58
N GLU A 41 -8.69 16.20 -13.05
CA GLU A 41 -8.44 17.57 -12.58
C GLU A 41 -8.77 17.74 -11.09
N LEU A 42 -9.92 17.19 -10.66
CA LEU A 42 -10.36 17.24 -9.27
C LEU A 42 -9.46 16.39 -8.34
N LEU A 43 -9.05 15.20 -8.77
CA LEU A 43 -8.11 14.36 -8.01
C LEU A 43 -6.74 15.02 -7.89
N ALA A 44 -6.20 15.53 -9.00
CA ALA A 44 -4.90 16.20 -9.02
C ALA A 44 -4.87 17.40 -8.07
N ALA A 45 -5.92 18.23 -8.09
CA ALA A 45 -6.07 19.35 -7.17
C ALA A 45 -6.14 18.91 -5.69
N GLY A 46 -6.73 17.75 -5.41
CA GLY A 46 -6.87 17.20 -4.06
C GLY A 46 -5.57 16.65 -3.47
N VAL A 47 -4.59 16.30 -4.30
CA VAL A 47 -3.32 15.68 -3.86
C VAL A 47 -2.07 16.43 -4.32
N GLY A 48 -2.22 17.55 -5.06
CA GLY A 48 -1.09 18.33 -5.56
C GLY A 48 -0.34 17.66 -6.72
N ALA A 49 -1.03 16.90 -7.59
CA ALA A 49 -0.46 16.22 -8.75
C ALA A 49 -0.79 16.93 -10.06
N ASP A 50 -0.14 16.52 -11.18
CA ASP A 50 -0.47 16.98 -12.52
C ASP A 50 -1.61 16.11 -13.12
N PRO A 51 -2.74 16.74 -13.55
CA PRO A 51 -3.84 16.00 -14.16
C PRO A 51 -3.46 15.26 -15.46
N ALA A 52 -2.51 15.78 -16.23
CA ALA A 52 -2.08 15.15 -17.47
C ALA A 52 -1.26 13.90 -17.20
N GLU A 53 -0.38 13.93 -16.20
CA GLU A 53 0.40 12.76 -15.76
C GLU A 53 -0.53 11.66 -15.24
N LEU A 54 -1.52 12.00 -14.41
CA LEU A 54 -2.51 11.05 -13.92
C LEU A 54 -3.29 10.38 -15.06
N ARG A 55 -3.74 11.13 -16.05
CA ARG A 55 -4.42 10.56 -17.22
C ARG A 55 -3.51 9.66 -18.03
N ALA A 56 -2.24 10.06 -18.24
CA ALA A 56 -1.27 9.25 -18.96
C ALA A 56 -0.97 7.92 -18.24
N GLU A 57 -0.88 7.95 -16.92
CA GLU A 57 -0.73 6.73 -16.10
C GLU A 57 -1.95 5.82 -16.24
N TRP A 58 -3.14 6.37 -16.04
CA TRP A 58 -4.37 5.58 -16.08
C TRP A 58 -4.71 5.02 -17.46
N SER A 59 -4.34 5.72 -18.55
CA SER A 59 -4.58 5.24 -19.90
C SER A 59 -3.84 3.93 -20.23
N ARG A 60 -2.83 3.58 -19.44
CA ARG A 60 -2.08 2.32 -19.59
C ARG A 60 -2.79 1.11 -18.97
N GLU A 61 -3.76 1.33 -18.11
CA GLU A 61 -4.54 0.26 -17.49
C GLU A 61 -5.84 0.06 -18.27
N GLY A 62 -6.06 -1.13 -18.81
CA GLY A 62 -7.31 -1.56 -19.45
C GLY A 62 -8.18 -2.38 -18.50
N GLY A 63 -9.47 -2.53 -18.82
CA GLY A 63 -10.38 -3.41 -18.11
C GLY A 63 -11.17 -2.72 -16.99
N TYR A 64 -11.69 -3.53 -16.09
CA TYR A 64 -12.45 -3.05 -14.94
C TYR A 64 -11.49 -2.45 -13.90
N VAL A 65 -11.74 -1.21 -13.49
CA VAL A 65 -10.90 -0.53 -12.50
C VAL A 65 -11.14 -1.12 -11.11
N THR A 66 -10.08 -1.65 -10.50
CA THR A 66 -10.12 -2.26 -9.16
C THR A 66 -9.17 -1.54 -8.20
N PRO A 67 -9.34 -1.69 -6.88
CA PRO A 67 -8.32 -1.27 -5.92
C PRO A 67 -7.00 -1.99 -6.19
N LYS A 68 -5.89 -1.26 -6.06
CA LYS A 68 -4.55 -1.88 -6.07
C LYS A 68 -4.31 -2.61 -4.75
N VAL A 69 -3.52 -3.67 -4.78
CA VAL A 69 -3.16 -4.43 -3.58
C VAL A 69 -1.72 -4.15 -3.20
N GLU A 70 -1.51 -3.73 -1.96
CA GLU A 70 -0.21 -3.50 -1.34
C GLU A 70 0.01 -4.50 -0.21
N VAL A 71 1.18 -5.12 -0.16
CA VAL A 71 1.56 -6.05 0.92
C VAL A 71 2.54 -5.38 1.86
N ARG A 72 2.43 -5.66 3.18
CA ARG A 72 3.36 -5.22 4.21
C ARG A 72 3.70 -6.37 5.15
N GLY A 73 4.98 -6.55 5.43
CA GLY A 73 5.46 -7.60 6.30
C GLY A 73 5.88 -7.07 7.68
N ALA A 74 5.25 -7.58 8.72
CA ALA A 74 5.61 -7.32 10.11
C ALA A 74 6.41 -8.49 10.66
N ALA A 75 7.74 -8.34 10.71
CA ALA A 75 8.66 -9.33 11.24
C ALA A 75 9.23 -8.84 12.57
N PHE A 76 8.91 -9.53 13.65
CA PHE A 76 9.39 -9.21 14.99
C PHE A 76 10.53 -10.12 15.39
N ARG A 77 11.52 -9.56 16.08
CA ARG A 77 12.60 -10.35 16.67
C ARG A 77 12.15 -10.88 18.04
N PRO A 78 12.07 -12.23 18.23
CA PRO A 78 11.51 -12.79 19.46
C PRO A 78 12.29 -12.46 20.74
N ALA A 79 13.60 -12.18 20.62
CA ALA A 79 14.47 -11.95 21.78
C ALA A 79 14.13 -10.63 22.54
N ASP A 80 13.62 -9.62 21.84
CA ASP A 80 13.38 -8.29 22.41
C ASP A 80 12.08 -7.62 21.92
N GLY A 81 11.32 -8.29 21.05
CA GLY A 81 10.05 -7.78 20.53
C GLY A 81 10.17 -6.62 19.55
N LYS A 82 11.37 -6.29 19.10
CA LYS A 82 11.60 -5.21 18.12
C LYS A 82 11.13 -5.64 16.74
N VAL A 83 10.61 -4.66 15.97
CA VAL A 83 10.08 -4.86 14.62
C VAL A 83 11.12 -4.44 13.57
N LEU A 84 11.25 -5.25 12.52
CA LEU A 84 12.05 -4.95 11.35
C LEU A 84 11.41 -3.80 10.56
N MET A 85 12.18 -2.76 10.30
CA MET A 85 11.78 -1.65 9.46
C MET A 85 12.86 -1.31 8.43
N VAL A 86 12.44 -0.73 7.33
CA VAL A 86 13.31 -0.23 6.26
C VAL A 86 13.12 1.27 6.10
N ARG A 87 14.20 1.98 5.71
CA ARG A 87 14.15 3.41 5.42
C ARG A 87 14.12 3.62 3.90
N GLU A 88 13.08 4.28 3.44
CA GLU A 88 12.87 4.59 2.04
C GLU A 88 13.82 5.67 1.54
N THR A 89 14.44 5.46 0.39
CA THR A 89 15.33 6.47 -0.22
C THR A 89 14.58 7.70 -0.71
N VAL A 90 13.30 7.54 -1.07
CA VAL A 90 12.47 8.57 -1.71
C VAL A 90 12.05 9.68 -0.74
N ASP A 91 11.81 9.36 0.54
CA ASP A 91 11.37 10.32 1.54
C ASP A 91 12.24 10.32 2.82
N GLY A 92 13.19 9.38 2.94
CA GLY A 92 14.07 9.24 4.11
C GLY A 92 13.35 8.75 5.37
N LEU A 93 12.12 8.24 5.25
CA LEU A 93 11.28 7.84 6.37
C LEU A 93 11.20 6.32 6.49
N TRP A 94 10.84 5.84 7.68
CA TRP A 94 10.79 4.43 7.99
C TRP A 94 9.41 3.81 7.76
N THR A 95 9.39 2.55 7.37
CA THR A 95 8.16 1.77 7.16
C THR A 95 8.39 0.29 7.43
N LEU A 96 7.30 -0.47 7.57
CA LEU A 96 7.38 -1.93 7.40
C LEU A 96 7.75 -2.26 5.95
N PRO A 97 8.64 -3.23 5.70
CA PRO A 97 8.98 -3.64 4.34
C PRO A 97 7.74 -4.13 3.58
N GLY A 98 7.68 -3.82 2.28
CA GLY A 98 6.56 -4.18 1.41
C GLY A 98 6.25 -3.14 0.35
N GLY A 99 5.50 -3.57 -0.67
CA GLY A 99 5.17 -2.78 -1.85
C GLY A 99 3.89 -3.23 -2.53
N TRP A 100 3.72 -2.84 -3.78
CA TRP A 100 2.63 -3.31 -4.62
C TRP A 100 2.81 -4.78 -4.95
N ALA A 101 1.74 -5.57 -4.83
CA ALA A 101 1.78 -6.97 -5.25
C ALA A 101 1.89 -7.07 -6.77
N ASP A 102 2.88 -7.81 -7.26
CA ASP A 102 3.07 -8.07 -8.69
C ASP A 102 2.05 -9.10 -9.21
N VAL A 103 1.72 -8.99 -10.50
CA VAL A 103 0.91 -9.99 -11.20
C VAL A 103 1.64 -11.34 -11.17
N ASN A 104 0.90 -12.40 -10.89
CA ASN A 104 1.33 -13.78 -10.70
C ASN A 104 2.02 -14.09 -9.36
N ASP A 105 2.29 -13.11 -8.50
CA ASP A 105 2.71 -13.40 -7.14
C ASP A 105 1.50 -13.80 -6.28
N SER A 106 1.67 -14.84 -5.48
CA SER A 106 0.72 -15.10 -4.39
C SER A 106 0.88 -14.04 -3.30
N PRO A 107 -0.15 -13.70 -2.50
CA PRO A 107 -0.03 -12.70 -1.46
C PRO A 107 1.12 -12.95 -0.47
N SER A 108 1.32 -14.20 -0.07
CA SER A 108 2.45 -14.60 0.78
C SER A 108 3.79 -14.60 0.04
N GLY A 109 3.79 -14.88 -1.26
CA GLY A 109 4.97 -14.78 -2.13
C GLY A 109 5.42 -13.34 -2.28
N ALA A 110 4.48 -12.42 -2.57
CA ALA A 110 4.75 -10.99 -2.71
C ALA A 110 5.42 -10.42 -1.45
N VAL A 111 4.84 -10.61 -0.26
CA VAL A 111 5.41 -10.05 0.97
C VAL A 111 6.78 -10.65 1.32
N ARG A 112 7.02 -11.94 1.04
CA ARG A 112 8.35 -12.54 1.26
C ARG A 112 9.40 -11.93 0.35
N LYS A 113 9.06 -11.75 -0.93
CA LYS A 113 9.91 -11.14 -1.95
C LYS A 113 10.28 -9.70 -1.54
N GLU A 114 9.30 -8.90 -1.15
CA GLU A 114 9.50 -7.52 -0.71
C GLU A 114 10.43 -7.45 0.52
N ILE A 115 10.17 -8.25 1.58
CA ILE A 115 11.03 -8.27 2.76
C ILE A 115 12.48 -8.62 2.38
N GLU A 116 12.68 -9.65 1.55
CA GLU A 116 14.02 -10.06 1.16
C GLU A 116 14.72 -9.01 0.28
N GLN A 117 14.02 -8.40 -0.66
CA GLN A 117 14.57 -7.37 -1.54
C GLN A 117 14.94 -6.10 -0.79
N GLU A 118 14.07 -5.62 0.10
CA GLU A 118 14.23 -4.35 0.79
C GLU A 118 15.12 -4.43 2.05
N SER A 119 15.18 -5.58 2.70
CA SER A 119 15.89 -5.73 3.98
C SER A 119 17.01 -6.75 4.01
N GLY A 120 17.08 -7.67 3.03
CA GLY A 120 18.03 -8.79 3.01
C GLY A 120 17.65 -9.97 3.92
N PHE A 121 16.57 -9.85 4.70
CA PHE A 121 16.10 -10.95 5.55
C PHE A 121 15.15 -11.89 4.81
N ARG A 122 15.30 -13.19 5.02
CA ARG A 122 14.35 -14.20 4.57
C ARG A 122 13.36 -14.52 5.68
N VAL A 123 12.10 -14.64 5.30
CA VAL A 123 11.00 -14.84 6.26
C VAL A 123 10.06 -15.96 5.86
N ARG A 124 9.44 -16.57 6.86
CA ARG A 124 8.27 -17.40 6.74
C ARG A 124 7.02 -16.59 7.10
N VAL A 125 6.04 -16.60 6.24
CA VAL A 125 4.73 -15.96 6.52
C VAL A 125 3.94 -16.85 7.46
N ILE A 126 3.49 -16.26 8.58
CA ILE A 126 2.71 -16.96 9.61
C ILE A 126 1.22 -16.87 9.30
N LYS A 127 0.73 -15.64 9.03
CA LYS A 127 -0.67 -15.39 8.71
C LYS A 127 -0.88 -14.03 8.06
N LEU A 128 -2.01 -13.87 7.40
CA LEU A 128 -2.58 -12.56 7.11
C LEU A 128 -3.11 -11.98 8.42
N ALA A 129 -2.48 -10.94 8.93
CA ALA A 129 -2.85 -10.30 10.18
C ALA A 129 -3.93 -9.24 10.00
N ALA A 130 -3.88 -8.50 8.89
CA ALA A 130 -4.92 -7.53 8.56
C ALA A 130 -5.08 -7.31 7.06
N LEU A 131 -6.29 -6.95 6.64
CA LEU A 131 -6.62 -6.44 5.30
C LEU A 131 -7.42 -5.15 5.46
N TYR A 132 -6.83 -4.02 5.10
CA TYR A 132 -7.39 -2.70 5.35
C TYR A 132 -7.60 -1.88 4.09
N ASP A 133 -8.71 -1.15 4.03
CA ASP A 133 -8.83 -0.01 3.12
C ASP A 133 -7.83 1.08 3.57
N ARG A 134 -6.91 1.43 2.67
CA ARG A 134 -5.92 2.48 2.92
C ARG A 134 -6.55 3.79 3.44
N ASN A 135 -7.74 4.14 2.96
CA ASN A 135 -8.37 5.41 3.29
C ASN A 135 -9.00 5.45 4.69
N ALA A 136 -9.26 4.30 5.31
CA ALA A 136 -9.85 4.19 6.65
C ALA A 136 -8.83 4.34 7.79
N HIS A 137 -7.51 4.25 7.51
CA HIS A 137 -6.46 4.08 8.52
C HIS A 137 -5.47 5.25 8.63
N GLY A 138 -5.88 6.48 8.30
CA GLY A 138 -5.09 7.69 8.57
C GLY A 138 -3.83 7.88 7.71
N HIS A 139 -3.75 7.22 6.58
CA HIS A 139 -2.69 7.44 5.60
C HIS A 139 -2.80 8.81 4.93
N THR A 140 -1.68 9.31 4.39
CA THR A 140 -1.69 10.50 3.54
C THR A 140 -2.61 10.31 2.34
N PRO A 141 -3.29 11.37 1.84
CA PRO A 141 -4.13 11.29 0.64
C PRO A 141 -3.39 10.70 -0.56
N SER A 142 -4.10 9.93 -1.39
CA SER A 142 -3.55 9.30 -2.60
C SER A 142 -4.55 9.36 -3.72
N VAL A 143 -4.07 9.38 -4.96
CA VAL A 143 -4.89 9.24 -6.16
C VAL A 143 -5.41 7.81 -6.34
N HIS A 144 -4.65 6.82 -5.86
CA HIS A 144 -5.04 5.42 -5.95
C HIS A 144 -5.89 4.98 -4.76
N HIS A 145 -6.93 4.21 -5.04
CA HIS A 145 -7.57 3.38 -4.04
C HIS A 145 -6.75 2.09 -3.88
N GLY A 146 -6.40 1.73 -2.66
CA GLY A 146 -5.61 0.54 -2.38
C GLY A 146 -6.06 -0.20 -1.14
N TRP A 147 -5.93 -1.52 -1.19
CA TRP A 147 -6.03 -2.38 -0.02
C TRP A 147 -4.64 -2.75 0.47
N LYS A 148 -4.43 -2.67 1.77
CA LYS A 148 -3.18 -3.01 2.44
C LYS A 148 -3.32 -4.34 3.17
N ALA A 149 -2.58 -5.34 2.71
CA ALA A 149 -2.52 -6.66 3.33
C ALA A 149 -1.28 -6.73 4.24
N PHE A 150 -1.49 -6.79 5.54
CA PHE A 150 -0.43 -6.93 6.53
C PHE A 150 -0.23 -8.39 6.89
N PHE A 151 1.00 -8.87 6.79
CA PHE A 151 1.37 -10.24 7.13
C PHE A 151 2.27 -10.27 8.35
N LEU A 152 1.93 -11.14 9.31
CA LEU A 152 2.86 -11.51 10.37
C LEU A 152 3.88 -12.49 9.82
N CYS A 153 5.16 -12.19 10.00
CA CYS A 153 6.27 -12.96 9.48
C CYS A 153 7.27 -13.33 10.58
N GLU A 154 7.93 -14.45 10.40
CA GLU A 154 9.04 -14.93 11.23
C GLU A 154 10.33 -14.92 10.44
N ILE A 155 11.41 -14.37 11.00
CA ILE A 155 12.73 -14.33 10.36
C ILE A 155 13.35 -15.72 10.41
N GLU A 156 13.73 -16.26 9.25
CA GLU A 156 14.40 -17.54 9.10
C GLU A 156 15.92 -17.41 8.86
N GLY A 157 16.37 -16.20 8.48
CA GLY A 157 17.80 -15.94 8.22
C GLY A 157 18.00 -14.70 7.35
N GLY A 158 19.21 -14.55 6.86
CA GLY A 158 19.64 -13.34 6.13
C GLY A 158 20.34 -12.35 7.05
N GLU A 159 20.75 -11.24 6.50
CA GLU A 159 21.40 -10.13 7.23
C GLU A 159 20.90 -8.79 6.69
N ALA A 160 20.96 -7.76 7.51
CA ALA A 160 20.51 -6.43 7.14
C ALA A 160 21.26 -5.90 5.90
N ARG A 161 20.52 -5.66 4.83
CA ARG A 161 21.04 -5.15 3.57
C ARG A 161 19.95 -4.32 2.88
N GLY A 162 20.23 -3.05 2.64
CA GLY A 162 19.36 -2.17 1.85
C GLY A 162 19.34 -2.55 0.37
N SER A 163 18.52 -1.86 -0.38
CA SER A 163 18.32 -2.03 -1.82
C SER A 163 18.48 -0.68 -2.54
N TYR A 164 18.11 -0.60 -3.82
CA TYR A 164 18.02 0.68 -4.51
C TYR A 164 16.85 1.55 -4.02
N GLU A 165 15.85 0.94 -3.39
CA GLU A 165 14.68 1.62 -2.81
C GLU A 165 14.87 1.96 -1.34
N THR A 166 15.73 1.22 -0.61
CA THR A 166 15.93 1.36 0.84
C THR A 166 17.39 1.53 1.21
N ASP A 167 17.72 2.53 2.01
CA ASP A 167 19.07 2.85 2.46
C ASP A 167 19.29 2.62 3.97
N GLY A 168 18.31 2.11 4.69
CA GLY A 168 18.39 1.74 6.10
C GLY A 168 17.57 0.50 6.41
N VAL A 169 18.13 -0.40 7.24
CA VAL A 169 17.46 -1.63 7.71
C VAL A 169 17.77 -1.81 9.17
N GLU A 170 16.77 -1.64 10.04
CA GLU A 170 16.95 -1.69 11.49
C GLU A 170 15.75 -2.30 12.21
N PHE A 171 15.98 -2.67 13.48
CA PHE A 171 14.95 -3.16 14.39
C PHE A 171 14.60 -2.08 15.43
N PHE A 172 13.34 -1.65 15.46
CA PHE A 172 12.86 -0.63 16.37
C PHE A 172 11.91 -1.19 17.43
N ASP A 173 11.95 -0.59 18.61
CA ASP A 173 10.91 -0.83 19.60
C ASP A 173 9.59 -0.24 19.08
N PRO A 174 8.50 -1.01 19.06
CA PRO A 174 7.20 -0.49 18.62
C PRO A 174 6.65 0.68 19.47
N ASP A 175 7.15 0.87 20.69
CA ASP A 175 6.79 2.00 21.54
C ASP A 175 7.65 3.25 21.26
N GLU A 176 8.79 3.11 20.55
CA GLU A 176 9.75 4.18 20.21
C GLU A 176 10.06 4.18 18.71
N LEU A 177 9.02 4.30 17.88
CA LEU A 177 9.16 4.27 16.43
C LEU A 177 9.85 5.54 15.89
N PRO A 178 10.72 5.41 14.88
CA PRO A 178 11.31 6.54 14.18
C PRO A 178 10.25 7.30 13.35
N PRO A 179 10.60 8.46 12.75
CA PRO A 179 9.72 9.14 11.81
C PRO A 179 9.29 8.21 10.67
N MET A 180 7.98 8.04 10.48
CA MET A 180 7.42 7.04 9.58
C MET A 180 6.87 7.62 8.28
N SER A 181 7.01 6.85 7.19
CA SER A 181 6.35 7.10 5.90
C SER A 181 4.85 6.78 5.99
N LEU A 182 4.06 7.78 6.39
CA LEU A 182 2.61 7.62 6.65
C LEU A 182 1.80 7.23 5.42
N GLY A 183 2.32 7.45 4.22
CA GLY A 183 1.73 6.94 2.98
C GLY A 183 1.79 5.41 2.90
N ARG A 184 2.78 4.80 3.54
CA ARG A 184 3.07 3.36 3.50
C ARG A 184 2.54 2.61 4.72
N CYS A 185 2.92 3.07 5.91
CA CYS A 185 2.51 2.45 7.17
C CYS A 185 2.34 3.51 8.26
N THR A 186 1.35 3.33 9.13
CA THR A 186 1.14 4.21 10.28
C THR A 186 1.65 3.56 11.57
N PRO A 187 2.03 4.38 12.60
CA PRO A 187 2.42 3.83 13.91
C PRO A 187 1.36 2.91 14.52
N GLN A 188 0.08 3.25 14.37
CA GLN A 188 -1.04 2.46 14.87
C GLN A 188 -1.08 1.06 14.24
N GLN A 189 -0.74 0.97 12.96
CA GLN A 189 -0.67 -0.32 12.25
C GLN A 189 0.51 -1.17 12.78
N VAL A 190 1.67 -0.57 13.05
CA VAL A 190 2.80 -1.29 13.67
C VAL A 190 2.41 -1.81 15.05
N LEU A 191 1.79 -0.98 15.89
CA LEU A 191 1.30 -1.38 17.21
C LEU A 191 0.24 -2.49 17.12
N ARG A 192 -0.61 -2.45 16.11
CA ARG A 192 -1.59 -3.51 15.87
C ARG A 192 -0.94 -4.82 15.44
N MET A 193 0.09 -4.77 14.60
CA MET A 193 0.89 -5.95 14.22
C MET A 193 1.62 -6.55 15.44
N ARG A 194 2.12 -5.71 16.35
CA ARG A 194 2.67 -6.19 17.63
C ARG A 194 1.65 -6.98 18.45
N GLN A 195 0.39 -6.58 18.47
CA GLN A 195 -0.66 -7.34 19.16
C GLN A 195 -0.86 -8.72 18.52
N HIS A 196 -0.82 -8.82 17.18
CA HIS A 196 -0.86 -10.10 16.47
C HIS A 196 0.39 -10.96 16.73
N PHE A 197 1.56 -10.34 16.90
CA PHE A 197 2.79 -11.05 17.27
C PHE A 197 2.69 -11.64 18.68
N LEU A 198 2.21 -10.87 19.66
CA LEU A 198 2.05 -11.31 21.04
C LEU A 198 0.90 -12.32 21.23
N ARG A 199 -0.09 -12.32 20.36
CA ARG A 199 -1.28 -13.17 20.37
C ARG A 199 -1.58 -13.68 18.95
N PRO A 200 -0.80 -14.65 18.46
CA PRO A 200 -0.92 -15.13 17.08
C PRO A 200 -2.30 -15.74 16.73
N GLU A 201 -3.03 -16.18 17.74
CA GLU A 201 -4.38 -16.74 17.62
C GLU A 201 -5.47 -15.70 17.31
N MET A 202 -5.18 -14.40 17.41
CA MET A 202 -6.15 -13.36 17.06
C MET A 202 -6.65 -13.56 15.62
N PRO A 203 -7.95 -13.34 15.36
CA PRO A 203 -8.46 -13.37 13.99
C PRO A 203 -7.81 -12.27 13.13
N THR A 204 -7.85 -12.44 11.81
CA THR A 204 -7.45 -11.39 10.87
C THR A 204 -8.34 -10.19 11.03
N ASP A 205 -7.73 -9.00 11.13
CA ASP A 205 -8.47 -7.73 11.13
C ASP A 205 -8.88 -7.36 9.70
N PHE A 206 -10.05 -6.74 9.55
CA PHE A 206 -10.51 -6.15 8.29
C PHE A 206 -11.54 -5.05 8.54
N ASP A 207 -11.80 -4.19 7.55
CA ASP A 207 -12.83 -3.15 7.55
C ASP A 207 -14.21 -3.72 7.23
#